data_89943ca7fd85f4d36fcf003f5a5c7360
#
_entry.id   89943ca7fd85f4d36fcf003f5a5c7360
#
_cell.length_a   1.000
_cell.length_b   1.000
_cell.length_c   1.000
_cell.angle_alpha   90.00
_cell.angle_beta   90.00
_cell.angle_gamma   90.00
#
_symmetry.space_group_name_H-M   'P 1'
#
loop_
_entity.id
_entity.type
_entity.pdbx_description
1 polymer ?
#
loop_
_entity_poly.entity_id
_entity_poly.type
_entity_poly.pdbx_seq_one_letter_code
_entity_poly.pdbx_strand_id
1 'polypeptide(L)'
;DLASIGGNEILHTAARGESITVIFVNNGLFGMTGGQMAPTTLMGQRTATSPDGRINFMGQPMKMAELMAGLDGPVYVERVALFNPKQRNRAKKAIHKALQIQTEGRGFAFVEVLAECPTHLKLSPEETEKWVEEKMLPVFPLGVKKAETREPWWNVPKPTFEKERVLKEI
;
A
#
# COMPACT_ATOMS: atom_id res chain seq x y z
N ASP A 1 -4.94 -5.83 7.66
CA ASP A 1 -4.01 -6.90 8.01
C ASP A 1 -2.59 -6.63 7.52
N LEU A 2 -2.41 -6.22 6.25
CA LEU A 2 -1.09 -5.97 5.64
C LEU A 2 -0.27 -4.91 6.40
N ALA A 3 -0.90 -3.84 6.88
CA ALA A 3 -0.24 -2.77 7.63
C ALA A 3 -0.07 -3.07 9.13
N SER A 4 -0.49 -4.23 9.60
CA SER A 4 -0.40 -4.64 11.01
C SER A 4 0.29 -5.99 11.15
N ILE A 5 -0.47 -7.07 11.19
CA ILE A 5 0.03 -8.43 11.40
C ILE A 5 1.01 -8.88 10.30
N GLY A 6 0.71 -8.51 9.03
CA GLY A 6 1.57 -8.79 7.86
C GLY A 6 2.62 -7.69 7.56
N GLY A 7 2.88 -6.79 8.52
CA GLY A 7 3.76 -5.65 8.31
C GLY A 7 5.22 -6.04 8.04
N ASN A 8 5.73 -7.00 8.77
CA ASN A 8 7.09 -7.50 8.56
C ASN A 8 7.23 -8.23 7.22
N GLU A 9 6.28 -9.09 6.90
CA GLU A 9 6.27 -9.90 5.68
C GLU A 9 6.28 -9.01 4.44
N ILE A 10 5.43 -7.97 4.42
CA ILE A 10 5.38 -7.07 3.26
C ILE A 10 6.64 -6.22 3.13
N LEU A 11 7.21 -5.73 4.24
CA LEU A 11 8.44 -4.95 4.24
C LEU A 11 9.61 -5.77 3.69
N HIS A 12 9.82 -6.98 4.20
CA HIS A 12 10.90 -7.85 3.75
C HIS A 12 10.71 -8.33 2.30
N THR A 13 9.48 -8.62 1.89
CA THR A 13 9.16 -8.99 0.52
C THR A 13 9.43 -7.85 -0.45
N ALA A 14 9.00 -6.63 -0.08
CA ALA A 14 9.26 -5.43 -0.86
C ALA A 14 10.75 -5.09 -0.92
N ALA A 15 11.47 -5.18 0.21
CA ALA A 15 12.91 -4.92 0.25
C ALA A 15 13.73 -5.86 -0.64
N ARG A 16 13.33 -7.14 -0.73
CA ARG A 16 13.94 -8.10 -1.67
C ARG A 16 13.60 -7.84 -3.14
N GLY A 17 12.59 -7.02 -3.43
CA GLY A 17 12.16 -6.73 -4.80
C GLY A 17 11.53 -7.95 -5.51
N GLU A 18 10.84 -8.80 -4.75
CA GLU A 18 10.15 -9.98 -5.29
C GLU A 18 9.20 -9.57 -6.43
N SER A 19 9.16 -10.40 -7.50
CA SER A 19 8.31 -10.11 -8.67
C SER A 19 6.83 -10.43 -8.39
N ILE A 20 6.21 -9.65 -7.52
CA ILE A 20 4.80 -9.74 -7.16
C ILE A 20 4.11 -8.38 -7.20
N THR A 21 2.79 -8.41 -7.39
CA THR A 21 1.92 -7.24 -7.28
C THR A 21 1.09 -7.32 -6.01
N VAL A 22 1.14 -6.28 -5.20
CA VAL A 22 0.30 -6.12 -4.01
C VAL A 22 -0.72 -5.04 -4.23
N ILE A 23 -2.00 -5.37 -4.07
CA ILE A 23 -3.11 -4.42 -4.08
C ILE A 23 -3.61 -4.31 -2.64
N PHE A 24 -3.29 -3.18 -2.01
CA PHE A 24 -3.63 -2.89 -0.63
C PHE A 24 -4.87 -2.00 -0.57
N VAL A 25 -6.00 -2.56 -0.15
CA VAL A 25 -7.23 -1.78 0.05
C VAL A 25 -7.18 -1.13 1.43
N ASN A 26 -7.10 0.20 1.46
CA ASN A 26 -7.08 1.01 2.66
C ASN A 26 -8.44 1.68 2.88
N ASN A 27 -9.22 1.15 3.78
CA ASN A 27 -10.51 1.70 4.21
C ASN A 27 -10.46 2.32 5.62
N GLY A 28 -9.27 2.48 6.19
CA GLY A 28 -9.03 3.12 7.48
C GLY A 28 -9.47 2.35 8.70
N LEU A 29 -9.86 1.07 8.58
CA LEU A 29 -10.26 0.22 9.71
C LEU A 29 -10.27 -1.27 9.34
N PHE A 30 -10.44 -2.16 10.33
CA PHE A 30 -10.70 -3.60 10.10
C PHE A 30 -12.21 -3.82 9.93
N GLY A 31 -12.72 -3.66 8.71
CA GLY A 31 -14.16 -3.71 8.43
C GLY A 31 -14.80 -5.07 8.68
N MET A 32 -14.21 -6.16 8.15
CA MET A 32 -14.77 -7.51 8.21
C MET A 32 -14.93 -8.03 9.65
N THR A 33 -14.00 -7.71 10.54
CA THR A 33 -13.96 -8.22 11.92
C THR A 33 -14.74 -7.39 12.92
N GLY A 34 -15.39 -6.31 12.50
CA GLY A 34 -16.27 -5.50 13.37
C GLY A 34 -15.86 -4.04 13.54
N GLY A 35 -15.00 -3.50 12.67
CA GLY A 35 -14.70 -2.06 12.64
C GLY A 35 -13.67 -1.59 13.66
N GLN A 36 -12.70 -2.42 14.03
CA GLN A 36 -11.62 -2.04 14.92
C GLN A 36 -10.67 -1.05 14.28
N MET A 37 -9.92 -0.33 15.11
CA MET A 37 -8.88 0.59 14.67
C MET A 37 -7.76 -0.16 13.94
N ALA A 38 -7.42 0.30 12.74
CA ALA A 38 -6.30 -0.17 11.94
C ALA A 38 -5.10 0.80 12.06
N PRO A 39 -3.90 0.38 11.65
CA PRO A 39 -2.75 1.29 11.59
C PRO A 39 -3.00 2.52 10.72
N THR A 40 -3.86 2.43 9.70
CA THR A 40 -4.22 3.51 8.78
C THR A 40 -5.43 4.35 9.20
N THR A 41 -6.06 4.06 10.34
CA THR A 41 -7.19 4.84 10.87
C THR A 41 -6.80 6.31 11.05
N LEU A 42 -7.65 7.23 10.59
CA LEU A 42 -7.38 8.67 10.67
C LEU A 42 -7.43 9.18 12.11
N MET A 43 -6.73 10.28 12.37
CA MET A 43 -6.85 10.99 13.65
C MET A 43 -8.29 11.46 13.85
N GLY A 44 -8.85 11.23 15.04
CA GLY A 44 -10.24 11.53 15.37
C GLY A 44 -11.27 10.57 14.77
N GLN A 45 -10.89 9.62 13.90
CA GLN A 45 -11.82 8.63 13.37
C GLN A 45 -12.26 7.65 14.46
N ARG A 46 -13.59 7.55 14.65
CA ARG A 46 -14.20 6.60 15.58
C ARG A 46 -14.19 5.18 15.01
N THR A 47 -13.87 4.23 15.85
CA THR A 47 -13.88 2.79 15.52
C THR A 47 -14.41 1.98 16.72
N ALA A 48 -14.65 0.69 16.53
CA ALA A 48 -15.12 -0.17 17.63
C ALA A 48 -14.14 -0.21 18.84
N THR A 49 -12.83 -0.04 18.59
CA THR A 49 -11.79 -0.03 19.64
C THR A 49 -11.28 1.38 19.99
N SER A 50 -11.78 2.41 19.32
CA SER A 50 -11.55 3.83 19.64
C SER A 50 -12.86 4.62 19.52
N PRO A 51 -13.82 4.44 20.44
CA PRO A 51 -15.16 5.03 20.34
C PRO A 51 -15.16 6.57 20.39
N ASP A 52 -14.19 7.15 21.08
CA ASP A 52 -14.00 8.60 21.16
C ASP A 52 -13.13 9.17 20.02
N GLY A 53 -12.69 8.31 19.09
CA GLY A 53 -11.79 8.62 18.00
C GLY A 53 -10.31 8.32 18.33
N ARG A 54 -9.52 8.15 17.26
CA ARG A 54 -8.06 7.95 17.41
C ARG A 54 -7.40 9.23 17.91
N ILE A 55 -6.61 9.13 18.97
CA ILE A 55 -5.87 10.23 19.60
C ILE A 55 -4.35 10.05 19.42
N ASN A 56 -3.57 11.10 19.67
CA ASN A 56 -2.10 11.09 19.49
C ASN A 56 -1.38 9.97 20.25
N PHE A 57 -1.86 9.58 21.40
CA PHE A 57 -1.30 8.45 22.17
C PHE A 57 -1.37 7.12 21.41
N MET A 58 -2.35 6.95 20.51
CA MET A 58 -2.52 5.77 19.67
C MET A 58 -1.64 5.80 18.40
N GLY A 59 -0.77 6.79 18.28
CA GLY A 59 0.13 6.98 17.13
C GLY A 59 -0.56 7.58 15.90
N GLN A 60 0.23 7.95 14.91
CA GLN A 60 -0.21 8.55 13.66
C GLN A 60 -0.66 7.50 12.63
N PRO A 61 -1.54 7.83 11.68
CA PRO A 61 -1.90 6.96 10.57
C PRO A 61 -0.68 6.51 9.75
N MET A 62 -0.52 5.21 9.56
CA MET A 62 0.59 4.66 8.79
C MET A 62 0.36 4.89 7.30
N LYS A 63 1.34 5.48 6.63
CA LYS A 63 1.30 5.81 5.19
C LYS A 63 2.02 4.72 4.39
N MET A 64 1.28 3.66 4.04
CA MET A 64 1.87 2.45 3.44
C MET A 64 2.52 2.71 2.09
N ALA A 65 1.94 3.52 1.21
CA ALA A 65 2.55 3.82 -0.09
C ALA A 65 3.89 4.56 0.08
N GLU A 66 3.99 5.51 1.00
CA GLU A 66 5.24 6.22 1.30
C GLU A 66 6.28 5.28 1.91
N LEU A 67 5.86 4.39 2.81
CA LEU A 67 6.75 3.40 3.41
C LEU A 67 7.33 2.46 2.36
N MET A 68 6.48 1.92 1.46
CA MET A 68 6.92 1.07 0.36
C MET A 68 7.81 1.82 -0.64
N ALA A 69 7.52 3.08 -0.94
CA ALA A 69 8.31 3.88 -1.86
C ALA A 69 9.71 4.22 -1.34
N GLY A 70 9.89 4.25 -0.01
CA GLY A 70 11.18 4.46 0.65
C GLY A 70 12.14 3.27 0.56
N LEU A 71 11.69 2.09 0.14
CA LEU A 71 12.53 0.91 -0.04
C LEU A 71 13.11 0.87 -1.46
N ASP A 72 14.29 0.30 -1.63
CA ASP A 72 14.96 0.18 -2.94
C ASP A 72 14.34 -0.93 -3.81
N GLY A 73 13.77 -1.96 -3.20
CA GLY A 73 13.23 -3.13 -3.90
C GLY A 73 12.02 -2.85 -4.81
N PRO A 74 11.01 -2.07 -4.38
CA PRO A 74 9.85 -1.76 -5.23
C PRO A 74 10.22 -0.91 -6.44
N VAL A 75 9.67 -1.28 -7.60
CA VAL A 75 9.84 -0.51 -8.86
C VAL A 75 8.64 0.37 -9.17
N TYR A 76 7.49 0.06 -8.59
CA TYR A 76 6.27 0.85 -8.78
C TYR A 76 5.45 0.90 -7.50
N VAL A 77 5.13 2.13 -7.08
CA VAL A 77 4.24 2.39 -5.94
C VAL A 77 3.30 3.52 -6.32
N GLU A 78 2.00 3.27 -6.27
CA GLU A 78 0.99 4.31 -6.53
C GLU A 78 -0.16 4.22 -5.50
N ARG A 79 -0.67 5.38 -5.10
CA ARG A 79 -1.91 5.48 -4.33
C ARG A 79 -3.02 6.01 -5.21
N VAL A 80 -4.13 5.30 -5.24
CA VAL A 80 -5.35 5.60 -6.00
C VAL A 80 -6.57 5.57 -5.10
N ALA A 81 -7.74 5.95 -5.60
CA ALA A 81 -9.00 5.93 -4.85
C ALA A 81 -10.17 5.52 -5.74
N LEU A 82 -11.36 5.29 -5.14
CA LEU A 82 -12.53 4.78 -5.84
C LEU A 82 -13.75 5.72 -5.79
N PHE A 83 -13.68 6.85 -5.12
CA PHE A 83 -14.81 7.73 -4.78
C PHE A 83 -15.52 8.41 -5.96
N ASN A 84 -15.01 8.30 -7.20
CA ASN A 84 -15.72 8.76 -8.40
C ASN A 84 -15.26 8.02 -9.65
N PRO A 85 -15.97 8.13 -10.80
CA PRO A 85 -15.63 7.42 -12.03
C PRO A 85 -14.22 7.71 -12.55
N LYS A 86 -13.74 8.94 -12.40
CA LYS A 86 -12.39 9.35 -12.83
C LYS A 86 -11.32 8.61 -12.01
N GLN A 87 -11.50 8.53 -10.69
CA GLN A 87 -10.56 7.84 -9.81
C GLN A 87 -10.63 6.32 -10.00
N ARG A 88 -11.82 5.73 -10.21
CA ARG A 88 -11.97 4.31 -10.55
C ARG A 88 -11.21 3.95 -11.83
N ASN A 89 -11.25 4.81 -12.87
CA ASN A 89 -10.47 4.61 -14.10
C ASN A 89 -8.96 4.74 -13.85
N ARG A 90 -8.52 5.63 -12.96
CA ARG A 90 -7.10 5.71 -12.56
C ARG A 90 -6.67 4.46 -11.81
N ALA A 91 -7.49 3.97 -10.88
CA ALA A 91 -7.22 2.73 -10.14
C ALA A 91 -7.06 1.53 -11.10
N LYS A 92 -7.97 1.38 -12.09
CA LYS A 92 -7.83 0.34 -13.14
C LYS A 92 -6.48 0.42 -13.86
N LYS A 93 -6.07 1.62 -14.27
CA LYS A 93 -4.78 1.81 -14.99
C LYS A 93 -3.59 1.48 -14.09
N ALA A 94 -3.61 1.91 -12.82
CA ALA A 94 -2.55 1.63 -11.86
C ALA A 94 -2.40 0.13 -11.59
N ILE A 95 -3.51 -0.57 -11.37
CA ILE A 95 -3.54 -2.02 -11.16
C ILE A 95 -3.03 -2.76 -12.42
N HIS A 96 -3.52 -2.37 -13.61
CA HIS A 96 -3.03 -2.95 -14.86
C HIS A 96 -1.53 -2.79 -15.03
N LYS A 97 -1.00 -1.58 -14.77
CA LYS A 97 0.44 -1.31 -14.85
C LYS A 97 1.23 -2.15 -13.84
N ALA A 98 0.74 -2.30 -12.61
CA ALA A 98 1.38 -3.10 -11.59
C ALA A 98 1.47 -4.58 -11.99
N LEU A 99 0.36 -5.13 -12.51
CA LEU A 99 0.32 -6.52 -13.03
C LEU A 99 1.23 -6.71 -14.25
N GLN A 100 1.30 -5.72 -15.14
CA GLN A 100 2.21 -5.76 -16.28
C GLN A 100 3.67 -5.81 -15.83
N ILE A 101 4.08 -5.01 -14.86
CA ILE A 101 5.43 -5.03 -14.27
C ILE A 101 5.76 -6.42 -13.73
N GLN A 102 4.81 -7.06 -13.04
CA GLN A 102 4.99 -8.41 -12.53
C GLN A 102 5.13 -9.44 -13.65
N THR A 103 4.26 -9.41 -14.66
CA THR A 103 4.32 -10.36 -15.80
C THR A 103 5.58 -10.20 -16.63
N GLU A 104 6.13 -9.00 -16.69
CA GLU A 104 7.41 -8.69 -17.31
C GLU A 104 8.61 -9.04 -16.40
N GLY A 105 8.39 -9.55 -15.19
CA GLY A 105 9.46 -9.95 -14.26
C GLY A 105 10.34 -8.80 -13.78
N ARG A 106 9.82 -7.57 -13.76
CA ARG A 106 10.60 -6.36 -13.47
C ARG A 106 10.70 -6.00 -12.00
N GLY A 107 9.97 -6.70 -11.13
CA GLY A 107 10.10 -6.58 -9.69
C GLY A 107 8.78 -6.32 -8.97
N PHE A 108 8.89 -5.76 -7.77
CA PHE A 108 7.78 -5.54 -6.84
C PHE A 108 6.95 -4.31 -7.23
N ALA A 109 5.63 -4.47 -7.28
CA ALA A 109 4.69 -3.39 -7.50
C ALA A 109 3.66 -3.32 -6.37
N PHE A 110 3.36 -2.10 -5.90
CA PHE A 110 2.42 -1.84 -4.81
C PHE A 110 1.39 -0.77 -5.21
N VAL A 111 0.10 -1.12 -5.12
CA VAL A 111 -0.99 -0.17 -5.37
C VAL A 111 -1.84 -0.07 -4.11
N GLU A 112 -1.79 1.07 -3.44
CA GLU A 112 -2.70 1.39 -2.34
C GLU A 112 -3.98 2.00 -2.90
N VAL A 113 -5.12 1.37 -2.58
CA VAL A 113 -6.45 1.79 -3.05
C VAL A 113 -7.23 2.32 -1.85
N LEU A 114 -7.44 3.62 -1.81
CA LEU A 114 -8.33 4.22 -0.81
C LEU A 114 -9.77 3.86 -1.15
N ALA A 115 -10.44 3.27 -0.19
CA ALA A 115 -11.83 2.84 -0.30
C ALA A 115 -12.62 3.26 0.94
N GLU A 116 -13.92 3.19 0.83
CA GLU A 116 -14.85 3.44 1.91
C GLU A 116 -15.29 2.14 2.60
N CYS A 117 -15.84 2.30 3.81
CA CYS A 117 -16.56 1.25 4.52
C CYS A 117 -17.90 1.79 5.05
N PRO A 118 -18.98 1.82 4.25
CA PRO A 118 -20.27 2.40 4.62
C PRO A 118 -20.84 1.82 5.91
N THR A 119 -20.69 0.51 6.11
CA THR A 119 -21.22 -0.21 7.29
C THR A 119 -20.70 0.36 8.61
N HIS A 120 -19.40 0.68 8.69
CA HIS A 120 -18.80 1.17 9.93
C HIS A 120 -18.83 2.70 10.06
N LEU A 121 -18.85 3.42 8.94
CA LEU A 121 -19.03 4.86 8.95
C LEU A 121 -20.51 5.24 9.24
N LYS A 122 -21.45 4.30 9.02
CA LYS A 122 -22.90 4.53 9.14
C LYS A 122 -23.41 5.69 8.28
N LEU A 123 -22.84 5.80 7.09
CA LEU A 123 -23.13 6.81 6.09
C LEU A 123 -23.73 6.16 4.83
N SER A 124 -24.42 6.94 4.02
CA SER A 124 -24.85 6.51 2.69
C SER A 124 -23.64 6.30 1.77
N PRO A 125 -23.78 5.58 0.65
CA PRO A 125 -22.68 5.43 -0.32
C PRO A 125 -22.10 6.76 -0.80
N GLU A 126 -22.95 7.74 -1.10
CA GLU A 126 -22.54 9.07 -1.56
C GLU A 126 -21.78 9.86 -0.46
N GLU A 127 -22.24 9.74 0.79
CA GLU A 127 -21.56 10.36 1.93
C GLU A 127 -20.20 9.71 2.21
N THR A 128 -20.09 8.41 2.03
CA THR A 128 -18.80 7.69 2.19
C THR A 128 -17.80 8.04 1.09
N GLU A 129 -18.25 8.22 -0.16
CA GLU A 129 -17.39 8.72 -1.24
C GLU A 129 -16.83 10.12 -0.89
N LYS A 130 -17.68 11.05 -0.41
CA LYS A 130 -17.25 12.37 0.08
C LYS A 130 -16.30 12.27 1.27
N TRP A 131 -16.56 11.35 2.20
CA TRP A 131 -15.68 11.13 3.35
C TRP A 131 -14.27 10.72 2.91
N VAL A 132 -14.13 9.86 1.91
CA VAL A 132 -12.82 9.51 1.35
C VAL A 132 -12.14 10.75 0.77
N GLU A 133 -12.87 11.54 -0.03
CA GLU A 133 -12.34 12.76 -0.66
C GLU A 133 -11.93 13.82 0.38
N GLU A 134 -12.79 14.10 1.36
CA GLU A 134 -12.58 15.21 2.31
C GLU A 134 -11.67 14.83 3.49
N LYS A 135 -11.68 13.56 3.94
CA LYS A 135 -10.98 13.14 5.16
C LYS A 135 -9.74 12.31 4.87
N MET A 136 -9.81 11.37 3.91
CA MET A 136 -8.66 10.52 3.63
C MET A 136 -7.61 11.19 2.76
N LEU A 137 -7.99 11.93 1.70
CA LEU A 137 -7.03 12.53 0.78
C LEU A 137 -6.04 13.51 1.42
N PRO A 138 -6.42 14.35 2.38
CA PRO A 138 -5.45 15.22 3.07
C PRO A 138 -4.35 14.46 3.81
N VAL A 139 -4.67 13.25 4.30
CA VAL A 139 -3.71 12.38 5.01
C VAL A 139 -2.96 11.45 4.05
N PHE A 140 -3.66 10.97 3.03
CA PHE A 140 -3.18 10.01 2.04
C PHE A 140 -3.26 10.60 0.63
N PRO A 141 -2.37 11.53 0.25
CA PRO A 141 -2.41 12.16 -1.08
C PRO A 141 -2.20 11.12 -2.19
N LEU A 142 -3.03 11.21 -3.24
CA LEU A 142 -2.99 10.30 -4.39
C LEU A 142 -1.76 10.52 -5.26
N GLY A 143 -1.47 9.55 -6.10
CA GLY A 143 -0.47 9.61 -7.17
C GLY A 143 0.63 8.59 -7.04
N VAL A 144 1.51 8.63 -8.02
CA VAL A 144 2.71 7.79 -8.08
C VAL A 144 3.71 8.27 -7.03
N LYS A 145 4.16 7.35 -6.18
CA LYS A 145 5.17 7.58 -5.14
C LYS A 145 6.55 7.10 -5.59
N LYS A 146 6.57 6.04 -6.41
CA LYS A 146 7.77 5.51 -7.02
C LYS A 146 7.44 4.93 -8.40
N ALA A 147 8.28 5.21 -9.39
CA ALA A 147 8.23 4.59 -10.71
C ALA A 147 9.64 4.52 -11.28
N GLU A 148 10.16 3.30 -11.33
CA GLU A 148 11.50 3.01 -11.87
C GLU A 148 11.38 2.06 -13.04
N THR A 149 12.34 2.13 -13.96
CA THR A 149 12.52 1.12 -14.99
C THR A 149 13.60 0.14 -14.53
N ARG A 150 13.25 -1.14 -14.53
CA ARG A 150 14.19 -2.22 -14.17
C ARG A 150 14.11 -3.30 -15.22
N GLU A 151 15.26 -3.86 -15.55
CA GLU A 151 15.34 -5.04 -16.44
C GLU A 151 14.62 -6.24 -15.81
N PRO A 152 14.00 -7.11 -16.65
CA PRO A 152 13.46 -8.37 -16.17
C PRO A 152 14.52 -9.19 -15.43
N TRP A 153 14.14 -9.83 -14.33
CA TRP A 153 15.09 -10.57 -13.48
C TRP A 153 15.81 -11.69 -14.23
N TRP A 154 15.22 -12.25 -15.28
CA TRP A 154 15.86 -13.29 -16.11
C TRP A 154 16.93 -12.74 -17.05
N ASN A 155 16.98 -11.42 -17.29
CA ASN A 155 18.03 -10.75 -18.07
C ASN A 155 19.23 -10.35 -17.19
N VAL A 156 19.04 -10.32 -15.87
CA VAL A 156 20.12 -9.96 -14.94
C VAL A 156 21.07 -11.15 -14.81
N PRO A 157 22.38 -10.99 -15.10
CA PRO A 157 23.35 -12.06 -14.93
C PRO A 157 23.31 -12.59 -13.48
N LYS A 158 23.24 -13.90 -13.32
CA LYS A 158 23.38 -14.51 -12.00
C LYS A 158 24.77 -14.17 -11.45
N PRO A 159 24.87 -13.69 -10.21
CA PRO A 159 26.17 -13.46 -9.61
C PRO A 159 26.96 -14.77 -9.62
N THR A 160 28.14 -14.75 -10.21
CA THR A 160 29.08 -15.87 -10.12
C THR A 160 29.64 -15.90 -8.72
N PHE A 161 29.33 -16.95 -7.98
CA PHE A 161 29.89 -17.14 -6.65
C PHE A 161 31.34 -17.64 -6.78
N GLU A 162 32.31 -16.74 -6.67
CA GLU A 162 33.73 -17.07 -6.60
C GLU A 162 34.08 -17.40 -5.14
N LYS A 163 34.04 -18.68 -4.81
CA LYS A 163 34.33 -19.19 -3.47
C LYS A 163 35.67 -18.65 -2.90
N GLU A 164 36.70 -18.51 -3.75
CA GLU A 164 38.01 -18.00 -3.37
C GLU A 164 38.02 -16.51 -2.98
N ARG A 165 37.13 -15.71 -3.55
CA ARG A 165 36.98 -14.28 -3.23
C ARG A 165 36.35 -14.08 -1.87
N VAL A 166 35.28 -14.83 -1.58
CA VAL A 166 34.58 -14.76 -0.30
C VAL A 166 35.45 -15.20 0.86
N LEU A 167 36.28 -16.24 0.65
CA LEU A 167 37.24 -16.73 1.69
C LEU A 167 38.42 -15.78 1.97
N LYS A 168 38.65 -14.80 1.10
CA LYS A 168 39.67 -13.75 1.33
C LYS A 168 39.15 -12.52 2.04
N GLU A 169 37.85 -12.34 2.09
CA GLU A 169 37.16 -11.20 2.71
C GLU A 169 36.66 -11.50 4.13
N ILE A 170 36.78 -12.74 4.62
CA ILE A 170 36.53 -13.20 5.99
C ILE A 170 37.88 -13.34 6.73
#